data_0ce63101343fcce437c4d4918ee697f9
#
_entry.id   0ce63101343fcce437c4d4918ee697f9
#
_cell.length_a   1.000
_cell.length_b   1.000
_cell.length_c   1.000
_cell.angle_alpha   90.00
_cell.angle_beta   90.00
_cell.angle_gamma   90.00
#
_symmetry.space_group_name_H-M   'P 1'
#
loop_
_entity.id
_entity.type
_entity.pdbx_description
1 polymer ?
#
loop_
_entity_poly.entity_id
_entity_poly.type
_entity_poly.pdbx_seq_one_letter_code
_entity_poly.pdbx_strand_id
1 'polypeptide(L)'
;MSFPGLSLAKSALSSTIHRRPAVREVLTFTEQIARTAALSSAPRAAIEATRTARLDRVLAAARETPFYRDALDDDVVRRRDLSAIAPVTKAQFLARLSDTVRRGVVDEREMLAFVRAPERAGTLLSDNYLVAMTSGTTGQVGIFVNDVESWAETRAVTFARIFRQQLNTMDIARAIARGKTRMVFVVATGGHYMTALLASRVPAIGRMVLDSTTLSVEMPLPVLVARLNAAKPHILHSYPTVLELLANEAKAGRLHIAPDIVTSGSERLSLPAREAIRQAFPATQLVETYAATECVHMASSCAHGALHVNDDACILEPVDDEGRPVPKGAVSARVLVTNLLNLTQPLVRYAITDQIEVLDEPCPCGSALTSVRVHGRTDDTFFLQAHDGSFQAHPPIPLELIFLSVPGLLQYQLVHETQNALRVLFVVEKGALGAQVAALLDAKLSRYLIEHDLYESVRTSLEQVDAIARHADSKKVRQILSRVAPPGGVVRAAPEVRERRRRPRSER
;
A
#
# COMPACT_ATOMS: atom_id res chain seq x y z
N MET A 1 21.49 -22.77 -1.64
CA MET A 1 21.45 -24.06 -0.93
C MET A 1 20.09 -24.67 -1.16
N SER A 2 20.01 -25.76 -1.91
CA SER A 2 18.78 -26.54 -2.06
C SER A 2 18.58 -27.34 -0.78
N PHE A 3 17.41 -27.21 -0.16
CA PHE A 3 17.01 -28.03 0.98
C PHE A 3 16.57 -29.41 0.47
N PRO A 4 17.40 -30.48 0.60
CA PRO A 4 17.07 -31.80 0.05
C PRO A 4 15.82 -32.44 0.70
N GLY A 5 15.49 -32.04 1.93
CA GLY A 5 14.35 -32.58 2.66
C GLY A 5 12.97 -32.19 2.15
N LEU A 6 12.84 -31.05 1.47
CA LEU A 6 11.54 -30.58 0.93
C LEU A 6 11.15 -31.31 -0.36
N SER A 7 12.12 -31.74 -1.14
CA SER A 7 11.89 -32.55 -2.36
C SER A 7 11.40 -33.98 -2.02
N LEU A 8 11.92 -34.56 -0.96
CA LEU A 8 11.50 -35.90 -0.48
C LEU A 8 10.09 -35.89 0.14
N ALA A 9 9.68 -34.78 0.80
CA ALA A 9 8.33 -34.66 1.35
C ALA A 9 7.23 -34.59 0.26
N LYS A 10 7.53 -34.01 -0.89
CA LYS A 10 6.60 -33.99 -2.04
C LYS A 10 6.38 -35.38 -2.66
N SER A 11 7.38 -36.25 -2.66
CA SER A 11 7.28 -37.61 -3.24
C SER A 11 6.62 -38.63 -2.31
N ALA A 12 6.60 -38.37 -1.00
CA ALA A 12 6.08 -39.29 0.01
C ALA A 12 4.60 -39.08 0.35
N LEU A 13 4.01 -37.92 0.02
CA LEU A 13 2.59 -37.65 0.27
C LEU A 13 1.74 -38.31 -0.83
N SER A 14 0.72 -39.08 -0.45
CA SER A 14 -0.25 -39.69 -1.36
C SER A 14 -0.85 -38.61 -2.29
N SER A 15 -1.03 -38.92 -3.57
CA SER A 15 -1.60 -38.02 -4.59
C SER A 15 -2.95 -37.39 -4.18
N THR A 16 -3.70 -38.07 -3.34
CA THR A 16 -5.00 -37.63 -2.79
C THR A 16 -4.83 -36.52 -1.73
N ILE A 17 -3.76 -36.54 -0.94
CA ILE A 17 -3.49 -35.52 0.09
C ILE A 17 -3.01 -34.24 -0.59
N HIS A 18 -2.18 -34.34 -1.62
CA HIS A 18 -1.73 -33.19 -2.41
C HIS A 18 -2.86 -32.43 -3.13
N ARG A 19 -3.99 -33.08 -3.39
CA ARG A 19 -5.15 -32.44 -4.02
C ARG A 19 -5.96 -31.53 -3.07
N ARG A 20 -5.73 -31.60 -1.75
CA ARG A 20 -6.45 -30.74 -0.80
C ARG A 20 -5.90 -29.32 -0.82
N PRO A 21 -6.76 -28.26 -1.04
CA PRO A 21 -6.34 -26.86 -1.12
C PRO A 21 -5.48 -26.41 0.06
N ALA A 22 -5.86 -26.78 1.28
CA ALA A 22 -5.12 -26.42 2.49
C ALA A 22 -3.69 -26.99 2.53
N VAL A 23 -3.46 -28.18 1.97
CA VAL A 23 -2.12 -28.79 1.92
C VAL A 23 -1.26 -28.06 0.87
N ARG A 24 -1.83 -27.78 -0.30
CA ARG A 24 -1.15 -27.02 -1.35
C ARG A 24 -0.76 -25.62 -0.85
N GLU A 25 -1.67 -24.94 -0.14
CA GLU A 25 -1.43 -23.63 0.47
C GLU A 25 -0.20 -23.66 1.39
N VAL A 26 -0.12 -24.64 2.31
CA VAL A 26 1.00 -24.77 3.26
C VAL A 26 2.31 -25.07 2.55
N LEU A 27 2.32 -26.02 1.61
CA LEU A 27 3.53 -26.42 0.88
C LEU A 27 4.06 -25.22 0.04
N THR A 28 3.18 -24.56 -0.71
CA THR A 28 3.56 -23.41 -1.52
C THR A 28 4.09 -22.27 -0.62
N PHE A 29 3.41 -21.96 0.48
CA PHE A 29 3.87 -20.93 1.42
C PHE A 29 5.25 -21.22 1.97
N THR A 30 5.50 -22.47 2.43
CA THR A 30 6.78 -22.87 3.04
C THR A 30 7.94 -22.83 2.04
N GLU A 31 7.69 -23.28 0.81
CA GLU A 31 8.69 -23.23 -0.26
C GLU A 31 9.02 -21.77 -0.64
N GLN A 32 7.98 -20.96 -0.86
CA GLN A 32 8.15 -19.61 -1.37
C GLN A 32 8.71 -18.64 -0.33
N ILE A 33 8.43 -18.81 0.97
CA ILE A 33 9.03 -17.96 2.00
C ILE A 33 10.54 -18.15 2.08
N ALA A 34 11.02 -19.41 2.00
CA ALA A 34 12.45 -19.70 1.99
C ALA A 34 13.15 -19.16 0.73
N ARG A 35 12.51 -19.34 -0.43
CA ARG A 35 13.00 -18.82 -1.71
C ARG A 35 13.08 -17.29 -1.71
N THR A 36 12.04 -16.61 -1.25
CA THR A 36 12.00 -15.14 -1.22
C THR A 36 12.97 -14.57 -0.21
N ALA A 37 13.15 -15.21 0.96
CA ALA A 37 14.16 -14.81 1.92
C ALA A 37 15.56 -14.87 1.30
N ALA A 38 15.90 -15.95 0.57
CA ALA A 38 17.17 -16.06 -0.16
C ALA A 38 17.33 -14.98 -1.24
N LEU A 39 16.26 -14.67 -1.99
CA LEU A 39 16.28 -13.61 -3.01
C LEU A 39 16.43 -12.20 -2.43
N SER A 40 16.13 -11.99 -1.15
CA SER A 40 16.23 -10.65 -0.51
C SER A 40 17.67 -10.12 -0.44
N SER A 41 18.66 -11.01 -0.48
CA SER A 41 20.09 -10.68 -0.50
C SER A 41 20.81 -11.20 -1.76
N ALA A 42 20.06 -11.66 -2.74
CA ALA A 42 20.63 -12.21 -3.97
C ALA A 42 21.12 -11.10 -4.93
N PRO A 43 22.06 -11.39 -5.80
CA PRO A 43 22.50 -10.47 -6.84
C PRO A 43 21.34 -10.22 -7.85
N ARG A 44 21.39 -9.08 -8.53
CA ARG A 44 20.36 -8.64 -9.49
C ARG A 44 20.02 -9.69 -10.53
N ALA A 45 21.00 -10.41 -11.06
CA ALA A 45 20.80 -11.47 -12.06
C ALA A 45 19.87 -12.59 -11.56
N ALA A 46 19.93 -12.98 -10.29
CA ALA A 46 19.06 -14.03 -9.75
C ALA A 46 17.61 -13.54 -9.57
N ILE A 47 17.44 -12.26 -9.21
CA ILE A 47 16.15 -11.58 -9.14
C ILE A 47 15.51 -11.53 -10.53
N GLU A 48 16.26 -11.12 -11.54
CA GLU A 48 15.81 -11.02 -12.93
C GLU A 48 15.47 -12.37 -13.54
N ALA A 49 16.25 -13.39 -13.27
CA ALA A 49 15.94 -14.77 -13.70
C ALA A 49 14.60 -15.24 -13.11
N THR A 50 14.35 -14.95 -11.83
CA THR A 50 13.08 -15.30 -11.18
C THR A 50 11.93 -14.48 -11.75
N ARG A 51 12.11 -13.18 -11.97
CA ARG A 51 11.14 -12.29 -12.61
C ARG A 51 10.75 -12.81 -13.99
N THR A 52 11.73 -13.16 -14.81
CA THR A 52 11.52 -13.69 -16.16
C THR A 52 10.71 -14.98 -16.15
N ALA A 53 11.06 -15.94 -15.30
CA ALA A 53 10.34 -17.20 -15.20
C ALA A 53 8.88 -17.00 -14.72
N ARG A 54 8.63 -16.06 -13.80
CA ARG A 54 7.28 -15.71 -13.36
C ARG A 54 6.50 -14.97 -14.43
N LEU A 55 7.14 -14.07 -15.18
CA LEU A 55 6.52 -13.37 -16.29
C LEU A 55 6.05 -14.36 -17.38
N ASP A 56 6.85 -15.34 -17.71
CA ASP A 56 6.44 -16.40 -18.67
C ASP A 56 5.16 -17.13 -18.21
N ARG A 57 5.06 -17.44 -16.91
CA ARG A 57 3.86 -18.07 -16.33
C ARG A 57 2.63 -17.15 -16.42
N VAL A 58 2.80 -15.87 -16.10
CA VAL A 58 1.69 -14.90 -16.13
C VAL A 58 1.24 -14.62 -17.56
N LEU A 59 2.15 -14.44 -18.51
CA LEU A 59 1.78 -14.23 -19.93
C LEU A 59 1.05 -15.45 -20.48
N ALA A 60 1.49 -16.67 -20.16
CA ALA A 60 0.79 -17.90 -20.54
C ALA A 60 -0.62 -17.96 -19.93
N ALA A 61 -0.77 -17.63 -18.63
CA ALA A 61 -2.06 -17.60 -17.96
C ALA A 61 -2.98 -16.49 -18.52
N ALA A 62 -2.44 -15.30 -18.79
CA ALA A 62 -3.18 -14.18 -19.36
C ALA A 62 -3.73 -14.53 -20.76
N ARG A 63 -2.95 -15.23 -21.57
CA ARG A 63 -3.38 -15.69 -22.89
C ARG A 63 -4.58 -16.65 -22.84
N GLU A 64 -4.77 -17.38 -21.74
CA GLU A 64 -5.94 -18.23 -21.53
C GLU A 64 -7.21 -17.44 -21.18
N THR A 65 -7.09 -16.14 -20.83
CA THR A 65 -8.23 -15.28 -20.55
C THR A 65 -8.77 -14.65 -21.82
N PRO A 66 -10.10 -14.50 -21.98
CA PRO A 66 -10.67 -13.80 -23.13
C PRO A 66 -10.23 -12.31 -23.18
N PHE A 67 -9.87 -11.73 -22.04
CA PHE A 67 -9.51 -10.32 -21.92
C PHE A 67 -8.18 -9.99 -22.62
N TYR A 68 -7.15 -10.83 -22.46
CA TYR A 68 -5.81 -10.59 -23.01
C TYR A 68 -5.49 -11.39 -24.27
N ARG A 69 -6.33 -12.35 -24.67
CA ARG A 69 -6.02 -13.31 -25.74
C ARG A 69 -5.55 -12.65 -27.02
N ASP A 70 -6.26 -11.61 -27.46
CA ASP A 70 -6.00 -10.97 -28.75
C ASP A 70 -4.77 -10.05 -28.69
N ALA A 71 -4.36 -9.61 -27.50
CA ALA A 71 -3.18 -8.76 -27.28
C ALA A 71 -1.89 -9.57 -27.05
N LEU A 72 -1.99 -10.89 -26.84
CA LEU A 72 -0.87 -11.78 -26.50
C LEU A 72 -0.64 -12.82 -27.61
N ASP A 73 -0.14 -12.39 -28.76
CA ASP A 73 0.32 -13.28 -29.81
C ASP A 73 1.63 -14.00 -29.43
N ASP A 74 2.04 -14.97 -30.23
CA ASP A 74 3.24 -15.79 -29.98
C ASP A 74 4.52 -14.93 -29.95
N ASP A 75 4.59 -13.84 -30.70
CA ASP A 75 5.75 -12.97 -30.78
C ASP A 75 5.89 -12.11 -29.51
N VAL A 76 4.81 -11.49 -29.06
CA VAL A 76 4.74 -10.71 -27.81
C VAL A 76 5.14 -11.60 -26.62
N VAL A 77 4.58 -12.79 -26.51
CA VAL A 77 4.89 -13.73 -25.43
C VAL A 77 6.35 -14.18 -25.49
N ARG A 78 6.86 -14.56 -26.66
CA ARG A 78 8.24 -15.01 -26.83
C ARG A 78 9.26 -13.91 -26.49
N ARG A 79 8.99 -12.68 -26.92
CA ARG A 79 9.87 -11.51 -26.64
C ARG A 79 9.68 -10.96 -25.26
N ARG A 80 8.59 -11.29 -24.57
CA ARG A 80 8.17 -10.69 -23.30
C ARG A 80 8.01 -9.16 -23.41
N ASP A 81 7.53 -8.72 -24.57
CA ASP A 81 7.39 -7.29 -24.87
C ASP A 81 6.10 -6.74 -24.26
N LEU A 82 6.19 -6.30 -23.01
CA LEU A 82 5.06 -5.67 -22.34
C LEU A 82 4.63 -4.37 -23.03
N SER A 83 5.53 -3.67 -23.73
CA SER A 83 5.20 -2.40 -24.41
C SER A 83 4.21 -2.56 -25.55
N ALA A 84 4.15 -3.75 -26.16
CA ALA A 84 3.15 -4.11 -27.17
C ALA A 84 1.72 -4.30 -26.60
N ILE A 85 1.58 -4.41 -25.27
CA ILE A 85 0.28 -4.58 -24.61
C ILE A 85 -0.21 -3.21 -24.14
N ALA A 86 -1.40 -2.80 -24.61
CA ALA A 86 -1.99 -1.54 -24.17
C ALA A 86 -2.23 -1.52 -22.64
N PRO A 87 -2.01 -0.37 -21.96
CA PRO A 87 -2.35 -0.23 -20.56
C PRO A 87 -3.84 -0.50 -20.30
N VAL A 88 -4.14 -1.20 -19.21
CA VAL A 88 -5.51 -1.58 -18.83
C VAL A 88 -5.98 -0.68 -17.70
N THR A 89 -7.04 0.08 -17.94
CA THR A 89 -7.67 0.90 -16.89
C THR A 89 -8.62 0.08 -16.03
N LYS A 90 -8.89 0.54 -14.81
CA LYS A 90 -9.87 -0.06 -13.90
C LYS A 90 -11.26 -0.18 -14.56
N ALA A 91 -11.69 0.86 -15.27
CA ALA A 91 -12.99 0.85 -15.95
C ALA A 91 -13.08 -0.22 -17.03
N GLN A 92 -12.05 -0.37 -17.87
CA GLN A 92 -11.97 -1.42 -18.91
C GLN A 92 -11.97 -2.82 -18.29
N PHE A 93 -11.20 -3.00 -17.19
CA PHE A 93 -11.11 -4.28 -16.50
C PHE A 93 -12.44 -4.69 -15.88
N LEU A 94 -13.15 -3.77 -15.22
CA LEU A 94 -14.44 -4.03 -14.58
C LEU A 94 -15.58 -4.22 -15.59
N ALA A 95 -15.55 -3.50 -16.72
CA ALA A 95 -16.55 -3.67 -17.78
C ALA A 95 -16.53 -5.07 -18.42
N ARG A 96 -15.44 -5.82 -18.23
CA ARG A 96 -15.24 -7.17 -18.78
C ARG A 96 -14.77 -8.14 -17.69
N LEU A 97 -15.30 -8.02 -16.46
CA LEU A 97 -14.81 -8.75 -15.28
C LEU A 97 -14.76 -10.28 -15.51
N SER A 98 -15.80 -10.87 -16.11
CA SER A 98 -15.84 -12.29 -16.45
C SER A 98 -14.75 -12.72 -17.43
N ASP A 99 -14.33 -11.84 -18.33
CA ASP A 99 -13.28 -12.12 -19.30
C ASP A 99 -11.87 -12.10 -18.70
N THR A 100 -11.69 -11.43 -17.54
CA THR A 100 -10.39 -11.26 -16.88
C THR A 100 -9.95 -12.49 -16.11
N VAL A 101 -10.87 -13.41 -15.83
CA VAL A 101 -10.60 -14.67 -15.13
C VAL A 101 -10.41 -15.81 -16.15
N ARG A 102 -9.54 -16.75 -15.86
CA ARG A 102 -9.37 -17.95 -16.70
C ARG A 102 -10.70 -18.72 -16.81
N ARG A 103 -11.00 -19.22 -17.98
CA ARG A 103 -12.27 -19.91 -18.25
C ARG A 103 -12.50 -21.09 -17.32
N GLY A 104 -13.75 -21.22 -16.83
CA GLY A 104 -14.17 -22.32 -15.96
C GLY A 104 -13.66 -22.23 -14.51
N VAL A 105 -13.07 -21.10 -14.12
CA VAL A 105 -12.54 -20.91 -12.77
C VAL A 105 -13.62 -20.41 -11.82
N VAL A 106 -14.24 -19.27 -12.11
CA VAL A 106 -15.31 -18.66 -11.29
C VAL A 106 -16.26 -17.88 -12.18
N ASP A 107 -17.56 -17.94 -11.90
CA ASP A 107 -18.59 -17.16 -12.57
C ASP A 107 -18.68 -15.74 -11.96
N GLU A 108 -18.94 -14.72 -12.78
CA GLU A 108 -19.08 -13.33 -12.31
C GLU A 108 -20.21 -13.16 -11.32
N ARG A 109 -21.34 -13.83 -11.52
CA ARG A 109 -22.49 -13.77 -10.61
C ARG A 109 -22.13 -14.33 -9.23
N GLU A 110 -21.34 -15.42 -9.21
CA GLU A 110 -20.83 -16.00 -7.98
C GLU A 110 -19.87 -15.06 -7.27
N MET A 111 -18.95 -14.41 -7.99
CA MET A 111 -18.05 -13.40 -7.43
C MET A 111 -18.81 -12.22 -6.82
N LEU A 112 -19.79 -11.67 -7.55
CA LEU A 112 -20.61 -10.56 -7.09
C LEU A 112 -21.48 -10.94 -5.90
N ALA A 113 -22.06 -12.13 -5.89
CA ALA A 113 -22.84 -12.63 -4.76
C ALA A 113 -21.95 -12.83 -3.53
N PHE A 114 -20.72 -13.35 -3.74
CA PHE A 114 -19.79 -13.60 -2.66
C PHE A 114 -19.33 -12.31 -1.97
N VAL A 115 -18.97 -11.28 -2.72
CA VAL A 115 -18.51 -10.00 -2.12
C VAL A 115 -19.63 -9.21 -1.45
N ARG A 116 -20.90 -9.46 -1.83
CA ARG A 116 -22.08 -8.87 -1.19
C ARG A 116 -22.46 -9.55 0.13
N ALA A 117 -21.80 -10.65 0.50
CA ALA A 117 -22.00 -11.42 1.71
C ALA A 117 -20.83 -11.17 2.70
N PRO A 118 -20.86 -10.10 3.51
CA PRO A 118 -19.75 -9.72 4.39
C PRO A 118 -19.44 -10.78 5.45
N GLU A 119 -20.41 -11.63 5.82
CA GLU A 119 -20.25 -12.76 6.73
C GLU A 119 -19.35 -13.85 6.15
N ARG A 120 -19.16 -13.88 4.84
CA ARG A 120 -18.26 -14.80 4.14
C ARG A 120 -16.83 -14.26 4.02
N ALA A 121 -16.54 -13.07 4.54
CA ALA A 121 -15.21 -12.50 4.48
C ALA A 121 -14.19 -13.45 5.15
N GLY A 122 -13.06 -13.70 4.46
CA GLY A 122 -12.03 -14.64 4.91
C GLY A 122 -12.31 -16.12 4.59
N THR A 123 -13.49 -16.48 4.08
CA THR A 123 -13.76 -17.82 3.55
C THR A 123 -13.30 -17.94 2.08
N LEU A 124 -13.40 -19.13 1.51
CA LEU A 124 -13.10 -19.38 0.10
C LEU A 124 -14.38 -19.46 -0.72
N LEU A 125 -14.34 -18.89 -1.91
CA LEU A 125 -15.33 -19.16 -2.95
C LEU A 125 -14.96 -20.50 -3.59
N SER A 126 -15.95 -21.38 -3.71
CA SER A 126 -15.79 -22.73 -4.31
C SER A 126 -14.57 -23.50 -3.76
N ASP A 127 -14.32 -23.37 -2.44
CA ASP A 127 -13.23 -24.03 -1.67
C ASP A 127 -11.80 -23.81 -2.19
N ASN A 128 -11.60 -22.96 -3.19
CA ASN A 128 -10.29 -22.76 -3.81
C ASN A 128 -9.92 -21.29 -4.05
N TYR A 129 -10.86 -20.36 -4.05
CA TYR A 129 -10.60 -18.99 -4.47
C TYR A 129 -10.84 -17.96 -3.36
N LEU A 130 -9.86 -17.07 -3.18
CA LEU A 130 -10.04 -15.86 -2.38
C LEU A 130 -10.54 -14.74 -3.29
N VAL A 131 -11.54 -14.03 -2.82
CA VAL A 131 -12.06 -12.86 -3.52
C VAL A 131 -11.85 -11.64 -2.65
N ALA A 132 -11.13 -10.67 -3.17
CA ALA A 132 -10.89 -9.38 -2.53
C ALA A 132 -11.61 -8.26 -3.29
N MET A 133 -11.99 -7.21 -2.55
CA MET A 133 -12.58 -6.02 -3.13
C MET A 133 -11.78 -4.77 -2.78
N THR A 134 -11.76 -3.80 -3.69
CA THR A 134 -11.26 -2.46 -3.38
C THR A 134 -12.30 -1.67 -2.60
N SER A 135 -11.85 -0.63 -1.89
CA SER A 135 -12.73 0.24 -1.09
C SER A 135 -13.70 1.11 -1.91
N GLY A 136 -13.61 1.08 -3.25
CA GLY A 136 -14.55 1.84 -4.10
C GLY A 136 -14.46 3.36 -3.98
N THR A 137 -13.38 3.92 -3.46
CA THR A 137 -13.20 5.37 -3.24
C THR A 137 -13.37 6.22 -4.51
N THR A 138 -13.28 5.60 -5.69
CA THR A 138 -13.51 6.21 -7.02
C THR A 138 -14.90 5.89 -7.59
N GLY A 139 -15.83 5.39 -6.77
CA GLY A 139 -17.20 5.06 -7.19
C GLY A 139 -17.36 3.66 -7.80
N GLN A 140 -16.27 2.96 -8.13
CA GLN A 140 -16.33 1.59 -8.66
C GLN A 140 -15.51 0.64 -7.79
N VAL A 141 -16.17 -0.42 -7.30
CA VAL A 141 -15.53 -1.48 -6.52
C VAL A 141 -14.83 -2.45 -7.48
N GLY A 142 -13.50 -2.57 -7.36
CA GLY A 142 -12.74 -3.60 -8.06
C GLY A 142 -12.86 -4.93 -7.34
N ILE A 143 -12.97 -6.03 -8.10
CA ILE A 143 -13.03 -7.39 -7.57
C ILE A 143 -11.84 -8.18 -8.12
N PHE A 144 -11.08 -8.78 -7.20
CA PHE A 144 -9.85 -9.51 -7.51
C PHE A 144 -9.89 -10.90 -6.92
N VAL A 145 -9.59 -11.89 -7.77
CA VAL A 145 -9.65 -13.31 -7.44
C VAL A 145 -8.26 -13.93 -7.47
N ASN A 146 -7.93 -14.70 -6.45
CA ASN A 146 -6.70 -15.48 -6.37
C ASN A 146 -7.05 -16.92 -5.99
N ASP A 147 -6.42 -17.91 -6.59
CA ASP A 147 -6.45 -19.28 -6.05
C ASP A 147 -5.58 -19.39 -4.79
N VAL A 148 -5.76 -20.46 -4.02
CA VAL A 148 -5.04 -20.66 -2.75
C VAL A 148 -3.52 -20.75 -2.92
N GLU A 149 -3.01 -21.19 -4.07
CA GLU A 149 -1.56 -21.29 -4.34
C GLU A 149 -0.96 -19.93 -4.66
N SER A 150 -1.57 -19.19 -5.61
CA SER A 150 -1.18 -17.80 -5.92
C SER A 150 -1.24 -16.92 -4.67
N TRP A 151 -2.24 -17.13 -3.81
CA TRP A 151 -2.38 -16.43 -2.54
C TRP A 151 -1.29 -16.82 -1.55
N ALA A 152 -0.94 -18.11 -1.45
CA ALA A 152 0.14 -18.59 -0.59
C ALA A 152 1.49 -18.01 -1.03
N GLU A 153 1.76 -17.96 -2.33
CA GLU A 153 2.96 -17.34 -2.91
C GLU A 153 3.00 -15.84 -2.61
N THR A 154 1.88 -15.12 -2.80
CA THR A 154 1.73 -13.70 -2.48
C THR A 154 2.04 -13.41 -1.01
N ARG A 155 1.47 -14.19 -0.08
CA ARG A 155 1.74 -14.03 1.35
C ARG A 155 3.18 -14.34 1.71
N ALA A 156 3.75 -15.38 1.14
CA ALA A 156 5.14 -15.77 1.39
C ALA A 156 6.09 -14.64 0.98
N VAL A 157 5.89 -14.03 -0.20
CA VAL A 157 6.67 -12.86 -0.64
C VAL A 157 6.48 -11.69 0.32
N THR A 158 5.24 -11.35 0.67
CA THR A 158 4.93 -10.24 1.56
C THR A 158 5.61 -10.42 2.92
N PHE A 159 5.45 -11.58 3.56
CA PHE A 159 6.03 -11.87 4.86
C PHE A 159 7.56 -11.90 4.80
N ALA A 160 8.15 -12.59 3.82
CA ALA A 160 9.61 -12.67 3.72
C ALA A 160 10.26 -11.31 3.53
N ARG A 161 9.62 -10.38 2.82
CA ARG A 161 10.14 -9.02 2.60
C ARG A 161 9.95 -8.10 3.81
N ILE A 162 8.79 -8.19 4.48
CA ILE A 162 8.52 -7.42 5.71
C ILE A 162 9.48 -7.85 6.83
N PHE A 163 9.64 -9.16 7.01
CA PHE A 163 10.44 -9.73 8.11
C PHE A 163 11.87 -10.11 7.71
N ARG A 164 12.37 -9.61 6.56
CA ARG A 164 13.69 -10.01 6.03
C ARG A 164 14.85 -9.85 7.01
N GLN A 165 14.77 -8.87 7.92
CA GLN A 165 15.80 -8.64 8.93
C GLN A 165 15.72 -9.60 10.11
N GLN A 166 14.52 -10.16 10.39
CA GLN A 166 14.23 -11.07 11.48
C GLN A 166 14.25 -12.55 11.05
N LEU A 167 14.33 -12.82 9.75
CA LEU A 167 14.43 -14.20 9.22
C LEU A 167 15.86 -14.78 9.33
N ASN A 168 16.67 -14.25 10.25
CA ASN A 168 17.95 -14.87 10.60
C ASN A 168 17.75 -15.93 11.70
N THR A 169 18.70 -16.88 11.79
CA THR A 169 18.63 -18.03 12.69
C THR A 169 18.48 -17.64 14.16
N MET A 170 19.14 -16.55 14.58
CA MET A 170 19.14 -16.12 15.99
C MET A 170 17.79 -15.53 16.39
N ASP A 171 17.16 -14.71 15.52
CA ASP A 171 15.88 -14.10 15.82
C ASP A 171 14.74 -15.11 15.74
N ILE A 172 14.81 -16.09 14.85
CA ILE A 172 13.89 -17.23 14.82
C ILE A 172 14.01 -18.04 16.11
N ALA A 173 15.24 -18.35 16.55
CA ALA A 173 15.46 -19.09 17.81
C ALA A 173 14.92 -18.31 19.02
N ARG A 174 15.13 -16.99 19.09
CA ARG A 174 14.56 -16.12 20.13
C ARG A 174 13.05 -16.09 20.10
N ALA A 175 12.44 -16.01 18.91
CA ALA A 175 10.98 -16.04 18.75
C ALA A 175 10.41 -17.37 19.26
N ILE A 176 11.02 -18.49 18.91
CA ILE A 176 10.63 -19.83 19.39
C ILE A 176 10.77 -19.92 20.92
N ALA A 177 11.88 -19.44 21.48
CA ALA A 177 12.14 -19.46 22.94
C ALA A 177 11.15 -18.59 23.74
N ARG A 178 10.65 -17.50 23.17
CA ARG A 178 9.62 -16.62 23.76
C ARG A 178 8.21 -17.21 23.71
N GLY A 179 8.00 -18.31 23.00
CA GLY A 179 6.68 -18.85 22.66
C GLY A 179 6.11 -18.20 21.42
N LYS A 180 4.77 -18.27 21.23
CA LYS A 180 4.14 -17.70 20.03
C LYS A 180 4.33 -16.19 19.93
N THR A 181 4.75 -15.73 18.77
CA THR A 181 4.81 -14.30 18.44
C THR A 181 3.40 -13.72 18.31
N ARG A 182 3.05 -12.76 19.16
CA ARG A 182 1.75 -12.09 19.13
C ARG A 182 1.75 -11.02 18.05
N MET A 183 0.90 -11.22 17.05
CA MET A 183 0.70 -10.27 15.94
C MET A 183 -0.72 -9.71 16.01
N VAL A 184 -0.84 -8.40 16.06
CA VAL A 184 -2.13 -7.72 16.08
C VAL A 184 -2.29 -6.89 14.80
N PHE A 185 -3.39 -7.13 14.10
CA PHE A 185 -3.84 -6.32 12.97
C PHE A 185 -4.95 -5.39 13.46
N VAL A 186 -4.78 -4.08 13.28
CA VAL A 186 -5.84 -3.09 13.49
C VAL A 186 -6.26 -2.58 12.13
N VAL A 187 -7.31 -3.16 11.57
CA VAL A 187 -7.72 -2.97 10.16
C VAL A 187 -9.23 -2.87 10.01
N ALA A 188 -9.70 -2.43 8.85
CA ALA A 188 -11.12 -2.48 8.51
C ALA A 188 -11.58 -3.94 8.45
N THR A 189 -12.69 -4.23 9.13
CA THR A 189 -13.35 -5.54 9.18
C THR A 189 -14.76 -5.44 8.58
N GLY A 190 -15.44 -6.58 8.41
CA GLY A 190 -16.81 -6.60 7.90
C GLY A 190 -16.94 -6.52 6.37
N GLY A 191 -15.87 -6.83 5.63
CA GLY A 191 -15.89 -6.92 4.18
C GLY A 191 -14.71 -7.72 3.63
N HIS A 192 -14.73 -7.96 2.31
CA HIS A 192 -13.69 -8.70 1.60
C HIS A 192 -12.44 -7.84 1.30
N TYR A 193 -12.02 -7.02 2.28
CA TYR A 193 -10.84 -6.16 2.12
C TYR A 193 -9.55 -6.97 2.19
N MET A 194 -8.59 -6.63 1.32
CA MET A 194 -7.33 -7.34 1.20
C MET A 194 -6.56 -7.44 2.52
N THR A 195 -6.53 -6.38 3.33
CA THR A 195 -5.86 -6.39 4.65
C THR A 195 -6.52 -7.32 5.65
N ALA A 196 -7.86 -7.40 5.64
CA ALA A 196 -8.60 -8.35 6.47
C ALA A 196 -8.34 -9.81 6.04
N LEU A 197 -8.23 -10.05 4.72
CA LEU A 197 -7.86 -11.37 4.18
C LEU A 197 -6.44 -11.79 4.58
N LEU A 198 -5.48 -10.87 4.53
CA LEU A 198 -4.10 -11.12 5.02
C LEU A 198 -4.09 -11.49 6.51
N ALA A 199 -4.89 -10.80 7.32
CA ALA A 199 -4.98 -11.01 8.77
C ALA A 199 -5.69 -12.33 9.13
N SER A 200 -6.76 -12.71 8.40
CA SER A 200 -7.63 -13.85 8.75
C SER A 200 -7.05 -15.21 8.37
N ARG A 201 -6.19 -15.27 7.36
CA ARG A 201 -5.70 -16.53 6.79
C ARG A 201 -4.23 -16.80 7.08
N VAL A 202 -3.88 -16.93 8.36
CA VAL A 202 -2.55 -17.43 8.74
C VAL A 202 -2.47 -18.93 8.44
N PRO A 203 -1.48 -19.41 7.64
CA PRO A 203 -1.31 -20.83 7.35
C PRO A 203 -1.21 -21.67 8.62
N ALA A 204 -1.62 -22.94 8.56
CA ALA A 204 -1.59 -23.84 9.72
C ALA A 204 -0.21 -23.89 10.38
N ILE A 205 0.87 -23.94 9.59
CA ILE A 205 2.25 -23.90 10.09
C ILE A 205 2.56 -22.56 10.77
N GLY A 206 2.07 -21.45 10.24
CA GLY A 206 2.21 -20.11 10.84
C GLY A 206 1.55 -20.03 12.21
N ARG A 207 0.38 -20.67 12.41
CA ARG A 207 -0.33 -20.71 13.71
C ARG A 207 0.41 -21.46 14.82
N MET A 208 1.40 -22.24 14.47
CA MET A 208 2.28 -22.88 15.48
C MET A 208 3.20 -21.87 16.15
N VAL A 209 3.63 -20.83 15.42
CA VAL A 209 4.61 -19.83 15.87
C VAL A 209 4.01 -18.42 16.03
N LEU A 210 2.84 -18.16 15.42
CA LEU A 210 2.15 -16.88 15.48
C LEU A 210 0.80 -17.02 16.20
N ASP A 211 0.54 -16.07 17.09
CA ASP A 211 -0.78 -15.81 17.66
C ASP A 211 -1.30 -14.51 17.03
N SER A 212 -2.24 -14.64 16.12
CA SER A 212 -2.75 -13.53 15.30
C SER A 212 -4.12 -13.08 15.79
N THR A 213 -4.24 -11.81 16.13
CA THR A 213 -5.49 -11.17 16.54
C THR A 213 -5.83 -10.03 15.58
N THR A 214 -7.09 -9.95 15.16
CA THR A 214 -7.60 -8.83 14.35
C THR A 214 -8.54 -7.98 15.20
N LEU A 215 -8.28 -6.68 15.25
CA LEU A 215 -9.11 -5.66 15.88
C LEU A 215 -9.65 -4.71 14.80
N SER A 216 -10.92 -4.31 14.93
CA SER A 216 -11.52 -3.37 13.99
C SER A 216 -11.04 -1.94 14.26
N VAL A 217 -10.71 -1.21 13.21
CA VAL A 217 -10.46 0.24 13.28
C VAL A 217 -11.71 1.04 13.67
N GLU A 218 -12.89 0.43 13.64
CA GLU A 218 -14.16 1.05 14.04
C GLU A 218 -14.42 0.98 15.55
N MET A 219 -13.58 0.24 16.30
CA MET A 219 -13.66 0.24 17.76
C MET A 219 -13.44 1.63 18.32
N PRO A 220 -14.21 2.06 19.37
CA PRO A 220 -13.89 3.27 20.10
C PRO A 220 -12.44 3.26 20.59
N LEU A 221 -11.72 4.36 20.42
CA LEU A 221 -10.29 4.44 20.72
C LEU A 221 -9.91 3.94 22.12
N PRO A 222 -10.65 4.26 23.22
CA PRO A 222 -10.35 3.72 24.54
C PRO A 222 -10.45 2.20 24.62
N VAL A 223 -11.40 1.59 23.88
CA VAL A 223 -11.57 0.13 23.83
C VAL A 223 -10.41 -0.51 23.05
N LEU A 224 -10.03 0.10 21.93
CA LEU A 224 -8.88 -0.35 21.12
C LEU A 224 -7.60 -0.32 21.95
N VAL A 225 -7.34 0.78 22.68
CA VAL A 225 -6.20 0.94 23.58
C VAL A 225 -6.18 -0.14 24.67
N ALA A 226 -7.32 -0.38 25.33
CA ALA A 226 -7.43 -1.43 26.35
C ALA A 226 -7.13 -2.82 25.79
N ARG A 227 -7.64 -3.13 24.59
CA ARG A 227 -7.38 -4.40 23.89
C ARG A 227 -5.91 -4.57 23.51
N LEU A 228 -5.26 -3.52 23.02
CA LEU A 228 -3.84 -3.53 22.68
C LEU A 228 -2.96 -3.69 23.93
N ASN A 229 -3.29 -3.02 25.04
CA ASN A 229 -2.61 -3.17 26.32
C ASN A 229 -2.71 -4.60 26.86
N ALA A 230 -3.83 -5.26 26.68
CA ALA A 230 -4.02 -6.67 27.06
C ALA A 230 -3.25 -7.62 26.13
N ALA A 231 -3.29 -7.38 24.82
CA ALA A 231 -2.64 -8.22 23.81
C ALA A 231 -1.11 -8.14 23.82
N LYS A 232 -0.54 -6.97 24.17
CA LYS A 232 0.91 -6.69 24.18
C LYS A 232 1.61 -7.23 22.92
N PRO A 233 1.28 -6.71 21.72
CA PRO A 233 1.78 -7.25 20.47
C PRO A 233 3.30 -7.16 20.36
N HIS A 234 3.94 -8.20 19.81
CA HIS A 234 5.31 -8.14 19.31
C HIS A 234 5.33 -7.51 17.89
N ILE A 235 4.26 -7.74 17.13
CA ILE A 235 4.08 -7.17 15.78
C ILE A 235 2.73 -6.47 15.74
N LEU A 236 2.74 -5.19 15.37
CA LEU A 236 1.54 -4.38 15.18
C LEU A 236 1.43 -3.96 13.72
N HIS A 237 0.34 -4.33 13.06
CA HIS A 237 0.02 -3.86 11.71
C HIS A 237 -1.18 -2.94 11.73
N SER A 238 -1.08 -1.77 11.10
CA SER A 238 -2.24 -0.91 10.90
C SER A 238 -2.03 0.11 9.77
N TYR A 239 -3.04 0.93 9.56
CA TYR A 239 -2.97 2.09 8.68
C TYR A 239 -2.15 3.21 9.33
N PRO A 240 -1.39 4.01 8.56
CA PRO A 240 -0.66 5.19 9.07
C PRO A 240 -1.47 6.06 10.00
N THR A 241 -2.70 6.43 9.61
CA THR A 241 -3.57 7.30 10.41
C THR A 241 -3.97 6.68 11.76
N VAL A 242 -4.15 5.38 11.81
CA VAL A 242 -4.43 4.66 13.08
C VAL A 242 -3.17 4.57 13.94
N LEU A 243 -2.02 4.27 13.33
CA LEU A 243 -0.73 4.22 14.04
C LEU A 243 -0.37 5.57 14.65
N GLU A 244 -0.67 6.68 13.97
CA GLU A 244 -0.49 8.04 14.49
C GLU A 244 -1.38 8.29 15.70
N LEU A 245 -2.67 7.88 15.67
CA LEU A 245 -3.55 7.91 16.85
C LEU A 245 -2.99 7.11 18.02
N LEU A 246 -2.53 5.89 17.76
CA LEU A 246 -1.95 5.02 18.78
C LEU A 246 -0.63 5.58 19.34
N ALA A 247 0.18 6.23 18.51
CA ALA A 247 1.38 6.93 18.94
C ALA A 247 1.05 8.08 19.92
N ASN A 248 -0.02 8.84 19.64
CA ASN A 248 -0.50 9.89 20.52
C ASN A 248 -1.04 9.32 21.86
N GLU A 249 -1.70 8.16 21.83
CA GLU A 249 -2.13 7.46 23.05
C GLU A 249 -0.95 6.97 23.89
N ALA A 250 0.12 6.50 23.24
CA ALA A 250 1.36 6.10 23.92
C ALA A 250 2.07 7.31 24.56
N LYS A 251 2.19 8.42 23.81
CA LYS A 251 2.74 9.67 24.31
C LYS A 251 1.95 10.24 25.50
N ALA A 252 0.62 10.07 25.49
CA ALA A 252 -0.25 10.46 26.60
C ALA A 252 -0.25 9.47 27.78
N GLY A 253 0.55 8.41 27.74
CA GLY A 253 0.63 7.41 28.79
C GLY A 253 -0.61 6.54 28.98
N ARG A 254 -1.44 6.36 27.93
CA ARG A 254 -2.60 5.47 27.96
C ARG A 254 -2.36 4.14 27.27
N LEU A 255 -1.48 4.12 26.25
CA LEU A 255 -1.09 2.90 25.54
C LEU A 255 0.28 2.44 26.06
N HIS A 256 0.32 1.23 26.59
CA HIS A 256 1.52 0.61 27.22
C HIS A 256 1.93 -0.65 26.46
N ILE A 257 2.36 -0.49 25.20
CA ILE A 257 2.89 -1.57 24.38
C ILE A 257 4.30 -1.24 23.89
N ALA A 258 5.10 -2.26 23.64
CA ALA A 258 6.44 -2.14 23.07
C ALA A 258 6.62 -3.18 21.96
N PRO A 259 6.03 -2.95 20.78
CA PRO A 259 6.16 -3.89 19.67
C PRO A 259 7.60 -3.93 19.14
N ASP A 260 8.11 -5.11 18.80
CA ASP A 260 9.40 -5.28 18.12
C ASP A 260 9.31 -4.68 16.69
N ILE A 261 8.13 -4.84 16.05
CA ILE A 261 7.89 -4.42 14.67
C ILE A 261 6.54 -3.71 14.59
N VAL A 262 6.52 -2.55 13.96
CA VAL A 262 5.31 -1.88 13.47
C VAL A 262 5.32 -1.90 11.96
N THR A 263 4.26 -2.44 11.35
CA THR A 263 4.09 -2.42 9.90
C THR A 263 2.96 -1.47 9.52
N SER A 264 3.22 -0.62 8.54
CA SER A 264 2.31 0.41 8.04
C SER A 264 1.98 0.16 6.58
N GLY A 265 0.71 0.24 6.20
CA GLY A 265 0.31 0.02 4.80
C GLY A 265 -1.11 0.48 4.49
N SER A 266 -1.51 0.33 3.23
CA SER A 266 -2.85 0.68 2.71
C SER A 266 -3.18 2.18 2.63
N GLU A 267 -2.38 3.03 3.22
CA GLU A 267 -2.40 4.49 3.12
C GLU A 267 -0.95 4.95 2.99
N ARG A 268 -0.72 6.17 2.51
CA ARG A 268 0.61 6.74 2.47
C ARG A 268 1.07 7.11 3.89
N LEU A 269 2.25 6.66 4.28
CA LEU A 269 2.86 7.03 5.55
C LEU A 269 3.43 8.45 5.45
N SER A 270 2.72 9.43 6.00
CA SER A 270 3.16 10.83 6.03
C SER A 270 4.41 11.00 6.91
N LEU A 271 5.19 12.04 6.67
CA LEU A 271 6.34 12.36 7.51
C LEU A 271 5.95 12.58 9.00
N PRO A 272 4.81 13.30 9.31
CA PRO A 272 4.34 13.42 10.68
C PRO A 272 4.06 12.09 11.35
N ALA A 273 3.25 11.25 10.69
CA ALA A 273 2.89 9.95 11.22
C ALA A 273 4.13 9.07 11.45
N ARG A 274 5.09 9.09 10.53
CA ARG A 274 6.37 8.39 10.69
C ARG A 274 7.13 8.86 11.93
N GLU A 275 7.22 10.17 12.13
CA GLU A 275 7.92 10.75 13.27
C GLU A 275 7.18 10.48 14.60
N ALA A 276 5.86 10.63 14.63
CA ALA A 276 5.05 10.30 15.78
C ALA A 276 5.20 8.84 16.22
N ILE A 277 5.19 7.90 15.26
CA ILE A 277 5.38 6.47 15.52
C ILE A 277 6.79 6.19 16.07
N ARG A 278 7.84 6.82 15.49
CA ARG A 278 9.22 6.64 15.96
C ARG A 278 9.44 7.17 17.38
N GLN A 279 8.83 8.30 17.70
CA GLN A 279 8.91 8.88 19.05
C GLN A 279 8.16 8.03 20.08
N ALA A 280 6.99 7.51 19.72
CA ALA A 280 6.17 6.69 20.61
C ALA A 280 6.76 5.29 20.84
N PHE A 281 7.44 4.74 19.83
CA PHE A 281 7.99 3.38 19.86
C PHE A 281 9.46 3.38 19.41
N PRO A 282 10.39 3.96 20.20
CA PRO A 282 11.77 4.23 19.75
C PRO A 282 12.61 2.97 19.48
N ALA A 283 12.27 1.85 20.12
CA ALA A 283 12.97 0.56 19.92
C ALA A 283 12.37 -0.29 18.80
N THR A 284 11.31 0.18 18.16
CA THR A 284 10.53 -0.55 17.16
C THR A 284 11.12 -0.39 15.77
N GLN A 285 11.18 -1.48 15.01
CA GLN A 285 11.40 -1.41 13.58
C GLN A 285 10.09 -1.00 12.89
N LEU A 286 10.09 0.16 12.25
CA LEU A 286 8.97 0.60 11.42
C LEU A 286 9.18 0.14 9.97
N VAL A 287 8.28 -0.70 9.46
CA VAL A 287 8.28 -1.20 8.09
C VAL A 287 7.06 -0.64 7.35
N GLU A 288 7.32 0.16 6.33
CA GLU A 288 6.30 0.63 5.40
C GLU A 288 6.10 -0.38 4.28
N THR A 289 4.85 -0.62 3.90
CA THR A 289 4.50 -1.48 2.76
C THR A 289 3.75 -0.67 1.71
N TYR A 290 4.20 -0.77 0.47
CA TYR A 290 3.51 -0.25 -0.70
C TYR A 290 2.74 -1.39 -1.35
N ALA A 291 1.42 -1.28 -1.31
CA ALA A 291 0.49 -2.35 -1.68
C ALA A 291 -0.82 -1.77 -2.22
N ALA A 292 -1.41 -2.45 -3.18
CA ALA A 292 -2.77 -2.23 -3.66
C ALA A 292 -3.54 -3.56 -3.64
N THR A 293 -4.86 -3.52 -3.71
CA THR A 293 -5.67 -4.75 -3.80
C THR A 293 -5.31 -5.56 -5.04
N GLU A 294 -4.92 -4.89 -6.10
CA GLU A 294 -4.45 -5.39 -7.37
C GLU A 294 -3.13 -6.17 -7.27
N CYS A 295 -2.25 -5.69 -6.39
CA CYS A 295 -0.93 -6.27 -6.17
C CYS A 295 -0.45 -5.95 -4.75
N VAL A 296 -0.66 -6.86 -3.82
CA VAL A 296 -0.45 -6.61 -2.38
C VAL A 296 1.03 -6.61 -1.97
N HIS A 297 1.90 -7.05 -2.86
CA HIS A 297 3.33 -7.28 -2.61
C HIS A 297 4.24 -6.38 -3.46
N MET A 298 3.83 -5.11 -3.73
CA MET A 298 4.62 -4.25 -4.62
C MET A 298 5.98 -3.88 -4.04
N ALA A 299 6.02 -3.32 -2.82
CA ALA A 299 7.28 -2.97 -2.18
C ALA A 299 7.19 -2.98 -0.65
N SER A 300 8.34 -3.05 0.02
CA SER A 300 8.48 -2.88 1.46
C SER A 300 9.75 -2.13 1.82
N SER A 301 9.71 -1.36 2.91
CA SER A 301 10.86 -0.55 3.32
C SER A 301 11.95 -1.38 4.01
N CYS A 302 13.20 -0.92 3.85
CA CYS A 302 14.35 -1.42 4.60
C CYS A 302 14.56 -0.63 5.91
N ALA A 303 15.59 -0.98 6.67
CA ALA A 303 15.98 -0.26 7.89
C ALA A 303 16.34 1.22 7.64
N HIS A 304 16.79 1.56 6.43
CA HIS A 304 17.07 2.94 6.02
C HIS A 304 15.81 3.69 5.55
N GLY A 305 14.62 3.04 5.57
CA GLY A 305 13.35 3.65 5.19
C GLY A 305 13.08 3.72 3.68
N ALA A 306 13.99 3.24 2.84
CA ALA A 306 13.77 3.16 1.40
C ALA A 306 12.85 2.00 1.05
N LEU A 307 11.83 2.24 0.22
CA LEU A 307 10.96 1.19 -0.32
C LEU A 307 11.68 0.44 -1.44
N HIS A 308 11.74 -0.88 -1.33
CA HIS A 308 12.31 -1.76 -2.35
C HIS A 308 11.19 -2.54 -3.04
N VAL A 309 11.12 -2.39 -4.36
CA VAL A 309 10.16 -3.13 -5.19
C VAL A 309 10.50 -4.63 -5.15
N ASN A 310 9.51 -5.47 -5.02
CA ASN A 310 9.66 -6.91 -5.14
C ASN A 310 9.76 -7.31 -6.61
N ASP A 311 10.87 -6.90 -7.26
CA ASP A 311 11.10 -7.05 -8.71
C ASP A 311 10.95 -8.48 -9.22
N ASP A 312 11.13 -9.46 -8.35
CA ASP A 312 10.91 -10.86 -8.64
C ASP A 312 9.43 -11.25 -8.67
N ALA A 313 8.55 -10.43 -8.07
CA ALA A 313 7.13 -10.75 -7.86
C ALA A 313 6.16 -9.79 -8.55
N CYS A 314 6.61 -8.60 -8.95
CA CYS A 314 5.82 -7.65 -9.74
C CYS A 314 6.72 -6.82 -10.67
N ILE A 315 6.13 -6.26 -11.71
CA ILE A 315 6.76 -5.26 -12.57
C ILE A 315 5.97 -3.97 -12.38
N LEU A 316 6.68 -2.90 -12.03
CA LEU A 316 6.15 -1.55 -11.94
C LEU A 316 6.75 -0.72 -13.08
N GLU A 317 5.91 -0.22 -13.98
CA GLU A 317 6.29 0.66 -15.08
C GLU A 317 5.79 2.07 -14.76
N PRO A 318 6.64 2.98 -14.22
CA PRO A 318 6.27 4.37 -14.02
C PRO A 318 6.18 5.08 -15.37
N VAL A 319 5.03 5.73 -15.64
CA VAL A 319 4.75 6.39 -16.92
C VAL A 319 4.22 7.81 -16.73
N ASP A 320 4.39 8.64 -17.78
CA ASP A 320 3.79 9.98 -17.87
C ASP A 320 2.28 9.91 -18.23
N ASP A 321 1.66 11.07 -18.46
CA ASP A 321 0.24 11.18 -18.82
C ASP A 321 -0.06 10.54 -20.17
N GLU A 322 0.91 10.51 -21.09
CA GLU A 322 0.79 9.88 -22.41
C GLU A 322 1.11 8.38 -22.39
N GLY A 323 1.49 7.83 -21.23
CA GLY A 323 1.81 6.42 -21.07
C GLY A 323 3.23 6.04 -21.49
N ARG A 324 4.13 7.00 -21.66
CA ARG A 324 5.55 6.78 -21.97
C ARG A 324 6.34 6.58 -20.68
N PRO A 325 7.36 5.70 -20.67
CA PRO A 325 8.21 5.51 -19.51
C PRO A 325 8.88 6.81 -19.06
N VAL A 326 8.88 7.09 -17.75
CA VAL A 326 9.62 8.22 -17.18
C VAL A 326 11.04 7.78 -16.78
N PRO A 327 12.05 8.66 -16.89
CA PRO A 327 13.41 8.35 -16.47
C PRO A 327 13.47 8.20 -14.94
N LYS A 328 14.52 7.54 -14.44
CA LYS A 328 14.83 7.52 -13.02
C LYS A 328 15.01 8.92 -12.48
N GLY A 329 14.66 9.14 -11.21
CA GLY A 329 14.67 10.46 -10.58
C GLY A 329 13.47 11.35 -10.95
N ALA A 330 12.64 10.95 -11.95
CA ALA A 330 11.42 11.66 -12.29
C ALA A 330 10.20 11.02 -11.63
N VAL A 331 9.23 11.86 -11.24
CA VAL A 331 7.96 11.42 -10.67
C VAL A 331 7.02 11.04 -11.82
N SER A 332 6.42 9.85 -11.72
CA SER A 332 5.44 9.38 -12.71
C SER A 332 4.07 10.02 -12.54
N ALA A 333 3.30 10.08 -13.63
CA ALA A 333 1.88 10.43 -13.56
C ALA A 333 1.02 9.25 -13.05
N ARG A 334 1.41 8.02 -13.40
CA ARG A 334 0.78 6.76 -12.97
C ARG A 334 1.76 5.61 -13.02
N VAL A 335 1.34 4.45 -12.52
CA VAL A 335 2.13 3.21 -12.57
C VAL A 335 1.33 2.13 -13.29
N LEU A 336 1.97 1.43 -14.23
CA LEU A 336 1.42 0.22 -14.80
C LEU A 336 1.96 -0.97 -14.02
N VAL A 337 1.05 -1.77 -13.47
CA VAL A 337 1.39 -2.92 -12.63
C VAL A 337 1.18 -4.21 -13.39
N THR A 338 2.22 -5.04 -13.45
CA THR A 338 2.09 -6.45 -13.85
C THR A 338 2.33 -7.32 -12.62
N ASN A 339 1.28 -8.01 -12.15
CA ASN A 339 1.34 -8.91 -11.00
C ASN A 339 1.85 -10.28 -11.46
N LEU A 340 3.02 -10.70 -10.99
CA LEU A 340 3.68 -11.92 -11.44
C LEU A 340 3.26 -13.18 -10.66
N LEU A 341 2.36 -13.08 -9.70
CA LEU A 341 1.97 -14.19 -8.83
C LEU A 341 0.53 -14.67 -9.06
N ASN A 342 -0.38 -13.80 -9.50
CA ASN A 342 -1.78 -14.19 -9.73
C ASN A 342 -1.97 -14.79 -11.13
N LEU A 343 -2.14 -16.12 -11.18
CA LEU A 343 -2.38 -16.83 -12.43
C LEU A 343 -3.87 -17.10 -12.71
N THR A 344 -4.74 -16.83 -11.73
CA THR A 344 -6.20 -17.01 -11.83
C THR A 344 -6.87 -15.85 -12.55
N GLN A 345 -6.50 -14.65 -12.15
CA GLN A 345 -6.92 -13.38 -12.74
C GLN A 345 -5.66 -12.54 -13.01
N PRO A 346 -4.96 -12.84 -14.11
CA PRO A 346 -3.71 -12.14 -14.45
C PRO A 346 -3.94 -10.64 -14.63
N LEU A 347 -3.03 -9.84 -14.08
CA LEU A 347 -2.98 -8.41 -14.27
C LEU A 347 -1.68 -8.06 -15.01
N VAL A 348 -1.81 -7.62 -16.27
CA VAL A 348 -0.71 -7.20 -17.11
C VAL A 348 -0.91 -5.74 -17.49
N ARG A 349 0.05 -4.88 -17.16
CA ARG A 349 0.03 -3.43 -17.38
C ARG A 349 -1.26 -2.73 -16.90
N TYR A 350 -1.73 -3.13 -15.73
CA TYR A 350 -2.90 -2.50 -15.09
C TYR A 350 -2.52 -1.15 -14.51
N ALA A 351 -3.21 -0.09 -14.96
CA ALA A 351 -2.93 1.28 -14.57
C ALA A 351 -3.52 1.59 -13.19
N ILE A 352 -2.66 1.96 -12.26
CA ILE A 352 -3.03 2.56 -10.97
C ILE A 352 -2.62 4.03 -10.96
N THR A 353 -3.33 4.83 -10.17
CA THR A 353 -3.16 6.30 -10.12
C THR A 353 -2.05 6.74 -9.17
N ASP A 354 -1.28 5.80 -8.64
CA ASP A 354 -0.15 6.08 -7.76
C ASP A 354 0.99 6.75 -8.55
N GLN A 355 1.65 7.71 -7.91
CA GLN A 355 2.80 8.43 -8.43
C GLN A 355 4.05 7.92 -7.70
N ILE A 356 5.02 7.41 -8.45
CA ILE A 356 6.29 6.94 -7.89
C ILE A 356 7.48 7.58 -8.61
N GLU A 357 8.60 7.62 -7.90
CA GLU A 357 9.92 7.97 -8.40
C GLU A 357 10.83 6.76 -8.22
N VAL A 358 11.46 6.30 -9.28
CA VAL A 358 12.53 5.29 -9.18
C VAL A 358 13.83 6.00 -8.82
N LEU A 359 14.43 5.62 -7.69
CA LEU A 359 15.63 6.27 -7.20
C LEU A 359 16.89 5.83 -8.01
N ASP A 360 17.76 6.79 -8.33
CA ASP A 360 18.98 6.52 -9.07
C ASP A 360 20.06 5.89 -8.19
N GLU A 361 20.19 6.36 -6.95
CA GLU A 361 21.27 5.96 -6.06
C GLU A 361 20.97 4.60 -5.39
N PRO A 362 21.99 3.73 -5.29
CA PRO A 362 21.87 2.48 -4.55
C PRO A 362 21.52 2.74 -3.08
N CYS A 363 20.61 1.96 -2.53
CA CYS A 363 20.30 2.06 -1.11
C CYS A 363 21.46 1.55 -0.24
N PRO A 364 21.82 2.27 0.86
CA PRO A 364 22.86 1.82 1.79
C PRO A 364 22.62 0.43 2.41
N CYS A 365 21.40 -0.11 2.33
CA CYS A 365 21.10 -1.47 2.80
C CYS A 365 21.73 -2.57 1.92
N GLY A 366 22.33 -2.24 0.78
CA GLY A 366 22.96 -3.19 -0.14
C GLY A 366 22.02 -4.07 -0.96
N SER A 367 20.69 -3.83 -0.89
CA SER A 367 19.71 -4.61 -1.66
C SER A 367 19.85 -4.33 -3.17
N ALA A 368 19.84 -5.38 -3.98
CA ALA A 368 19.82 -5.27 -5.43
C ALA A 368 18.41 -5.02 -6.01
N LEU A 369 17.37 -4.95 -5.17
CA LEU A 369 16.00 -4.61 -5.55
C LEU A 369 15.90 -3.12 -5.90
N THR A 370 15.04 -2.79 -6.86
CA THR A 370 14.78 -1.40 -7.27
C THR A 370 14.24 -0.57 -6.10
N SER A 371 14.84 0.58 -5.84
CA SER A 371 14.40 1.52 -4.80
C SER A 371 13.43 2.54 -5.40
N VAL A 372 12.32 2.80 -4.67
CA VAL A 372 11.30 3.76 -5.09
C VAL A 372 10.88 4.68 -3.94
N ARG A 373 10.33 5.84 -4.30
CA ARG A 373 9.60 6.74 -3.41
C ARG A 373 8.17 6.87 -3.91
N VAL A 374 7.18 6.72 -3.02
CA VAL A 374 5.77 6.94 -3.32
C VAL A 374 5.41 8.38 -2.98
N HIS A 375 4.96 9.13 -3.98
CA HIS A 375 4.60 10.55 -3.83
C HIS A 375 3.12 10.76 -3.48
N GLY A 376 2.29 9.76 -3.70
CA GLY A 376 0.84 9.80 -3.47
C GLY A 376 0.09 9.26 -4.68
N ARG A 377 -1.10 9.79 -4.90
CA ARG A 377 -1.96 9.40 -6.03
C ARG A 377 -2.33 10.63 -6.84
N THR A 378 -2.46 10.47 -8.13
CA THR A 378 -2.99 11.55 -9.00
C THR A 378 -4.38 11.99 -8.54
N ASP A 379 -5.20 11.05 -8.02
CA ASP A 379 -6.53 11.33 -7.46
C ASP A 379 -6.49 12.22 -6.19
N ASP A 380 -5.35 12.32 -5.53
CA ASP A 380 -5.15 13.15 -4.34
C ASP A 380 -4.47 14.48 -4.67
N THR A 381 -4.10 14.72 -5.95
CA THR A 381 -3.55 15.98 -6.43
C THR A 381 -4.66 17.02 -6.53
N PHE A 382 -4.43 18.20 -5.98
CA PHE A 382 -5.33 19.33 -6.10
C PHE A 382 -5.02 20.11 -7.37
N PHE A 383 -6.05 20.45 -8.11
CA PHE A 383 -5.96 21.30 -9.31
C PHE A 383 -6.60 22.63 -8.98
N LEU A 384 -5.80 23.59 -8.51
CA LEU A 384 -6.26 24.91 -8.13
C LEU A 384 -6.20 25.87 -9.32
N GLN A 385 -7.24 26.67 -9.49
CA GLN A 385 -7.31 27.61 -10.57
C GLN A 385 -6.66 28.94 -10.18
N ALA A 386 -5.69 29.38 -10.96
CA ALA A 386 -5.05 30.67 -10.83
C ALA A 386 -5.93 31.80 -11.40
N HIS A 387 -5.58 33.06 -11.10
CA HIS A 387 -6.32 34.24 -11.53
C HIS A 387 -6.41 34.38 -13.07
N ASP A 388 -5.43 33.88 -13.79
CA ASP A 388 -5.40 33.86 -15.26
C ASP A 388 -6.26 32.73 -15.89
N GLY A 389 -6.97 31.97 -15.05
CA GLY A 389 -7.81 30.84 -15.47
C GLY A 389 -7.03 29.54 -15.72
N SER A 390 -5.70 29.54 -15.63
CA SER A 390 -4.89 28.32 -15.74
C SER A 390 -5.02 27.46 -14.49
N PHE A 391 -4.77 26.14 -14.61
CA PHE A 391 -4.76 25.22 -13.48
C PHE A 391 -3.33 24.91 -13.05
N GLN A 392 -3.13 24.88 -11.75
CA GLN A 392 -1.88 24.42 -11.13
C GLN A 392 -2.12 23.11 -10.38
N ALA A 393 -1.22 22.14 -10.60
CA ALA A 393 -1.26 20.85 -9.91
C ALA A 393 -0.48 20.93 -8.59
N HIS A 394 -1.15 20.64 -7.49
CA HIS A 394 -0.56 20.64 -6.13
C HIS A 394 -0.60 19.23 -5.56
N PRO A 395 0.53 18.48 -5.61
CA PRO A 395 0.61 17.14 -5.05
C PRO A 395 0.47 17.16 -3.51
N PRO A 396 0.10 16.03 -2.88
CA PRO A 396 -0.17 15.96 -1.44
C PRO A 396 0.98 16.41 -0.53
N ILE A 397 2.21 16.03 -0.86
CA ILE A 397 3.38 16.22 0.04
C ILE A 397 3.62 17.67 0.45
N PRO A 398 3.69 18.66 -0.47
CA PRO A 398 3.86 20.06 -0.07
C PRO A 398 2.73 20.57 0.83
N LEU A 399 1.49 20.14 0.55
CA LEU A 399 0.33 20.52 1.37
C LEU A 399 0.39 19.89 2.75
N GLU A 400 0.83 18.64 2.88
CA GLU A 400 0.99 17.99 4.18
C GLU A 400 2.06 18.64 5.05
N LEU A 401 3.16 19.12 4.45
CA LEU A 401 4.23 19.81 5.16
C LEU A 401 3.75 21.08 5.89
N ILE A 402 2.66 21.69 5.40
CA ILE A 402 2.04 22.84 6.07
C ILE A 402 1.56 22.46 7.47
N PHE A 403 0.90 21.30 7.59
CA PHE A 403 0.27 20.86 8.83
C PHE A 403 1.28 20.32 9.85
N LEU A 404 2.42 19.80 9.40
CA LEU A 404 3.49 19.24 10.24
C LEU A 404 3.99 20.14 11.34
N SER A 405 4.06 21.41 11.06
CA SER A 405 4.71 22.42 11.90
C SER A 405 3.71 23.26 12.69
N VAL A 406 2.46 22.79 12.87
CA VAL A 406 1.42 23.48 13.64
C VAL A 406 1.34 22.86 15.04
N PRO A 407 1.86 23.53 16.08
CA PRO A 407 1.78 23.04 17.45
C PRO A 407 0.32 22.92 17.90
N GLY A 408 0.00 21.86 18.64
CA GLY A 408 -1.35 21.60 19.16
C GLY A 408 -2.34 21.04 18.14
N LEU A 409 -1.92 20.80 16.90
CA LEU A 409 -2.72 20.11 15.89
C LEU A 409 -2.59 18.58 16.10
N LEU A 410 -3.70 17.91 16.39
CA LEU A 410 -3.74 16.45 16.58
C LEU A 410 -4.03 15.69 15.30
N GLN A 411 -5.02 16.15 14.52
CA GLN A 411 -5.43 15.56 13.24
C GLN A 411 -5.92 16.65 12.30
N TYR A 412 -5.84 16.38 11.00
CA TYR A 412 -6.42 17.24 9.98
C TYR A 412 -6.95 16.44 8.80
N GLN A 413 -7.85 17.09 8.06
CA GLN A 413 -8.24 16.69 6.72
C GLN A 413 -8.34 17.94 5.85
N LEU A 414 -7.54 18.00 4.79
CA LEU A 414 -7.62 19.05 3.77
C LEU A 414 -8.51 18.57 2.63
N VAL A 415 -9.60 19.28 2.40
CA VAL A 415 -10.59 18.94 1.37
C VAL A 415 -10.56 19.99 0.26
N HIS A 416 -10.27 19.57 -0.95
CA HIS A 416 -10.41 20.35 -2.17
C HIS A 416 -11.87 20.26 -2.63
N GLU A 417 -12.68 21.26 -2.28
CA GLU A 417 -14.13 21.24 -2.50
C GLU A 417 -14.53 21.70 -3.90
N THR A 418 -13.86 22.73 -4.38
CA THR A 418 -14.01 23.26 -5.74
C THR A 418 -12.65 23.72 -6.25
N GLN A 419 -12.52 24.05 -7.52
CA GLN A 419 -11.29 24.56 -8.15
C GLN A 419 -10.68 25.77 -7.43
N ASN A 420 -11.48 26.47 -6.63
CA ASN A 420 -11.12 27.70 -5.92
C ASN A 420 -11.43 27.65 -4.43
N ALA A 421 -11.69 26.48 -3.84
CA ALA A 421 -12.03 26.36 -2.44
C ALA A 421 -11.36 25.17 -1.77
N LEU A 422 -10.69 25.44 -0.66
CA LEU A 422 -10.07 24.47 0.24
C LEU A 422 -10.75 24.56 1.61
N ARG A 423 -11.15 23.42 2.18
CA ARG A 423 -11.61 23.32 3.57
C ARG A 423 -10.66 22.45 4.37
N VAL A 424 -10.29 22.93 5.56
CA VAL A 424 -9.50 22.19 6.55
C VAL A 424 -10.41 21.83 7.71
N LEU A 425 -10.63 20.53 7.90
CA LEU A 425 -11.16 20.01 9.15
C LEU A 425 -9.97 19.69 10.06
N PHE A 426 -10.01 20.10 11.32
CA PHE A 426 -8.89 19.87 12.24
C PHE A 426 -9.35 19.52 13.65
N VAL A 427 -8.56 18.67 14.32
CA VAL A 427 -8.71 18.27 15.71
C VAL A 427 -7.51 18.80 16.49
N VAL A 428 -7.74 19.36 17.67
CA VAL A 428 -6.67 19.89 18.50
C VAL A 428 -6.25 18.91 19.60
N GLU A 429 -5.00 19.00 20.04
CA GLU A 429 -4.51 18.28 21.20
C GLU A 429 -5.23 18.74 22.49
N LYS A 430 -5.35 17.82 23.46
CA LYS A 430 -5.96 18.15 24.74
C LYS A 430 -5.18 19.27 25.44
N GLY A 431 -5.88 20.39 25.72
CA GLY A 431 -5.29 21.57 26.33
C GLY A 431 -4.78 22.61 25.34
N ALA A 432 -4.76 22.33 24.05
CA ALA A 432 -4.46 23.33 23.02
C ALA A 432 -5.68 24.24 22.77
N LEU A 433 -5.41 25.52 22.49
CA LEU A 433 -6.45 26.49 22.15
C LEU A 433 -6.78 26.42 20.66
N GLY A 434 -7.99 25.96 20.32
CA GLY A 434 -8.42 25.81 18.94
C GLY A 434 -8.25 27.07 18.08
N ALA A 435 -8.51 28.23 18.63
CA ALA A 435 -8.31 29.50 17.95
C ALA A 435 -6.84 29.78 17.58
N GLN A 436 -5.89 29.39 18.43
CA GLN A 436 -4.46 29.54 18.14
C GLN A 436 -4.01 28.55 17.02
N VAL A 437 -4.48 27.31 17.09
CA VAL A 437 -4.20 26.31 16.04
C VAL A 437 -4.79 26.76 14.71
N ALA A 438 -6.04 27.26 14.71
CA ALA A 438 -6.67 27.80 13.51
C ALA A 438 -5.89 28.99 12.91
N ALA A 439 -5.46 29.93 13.73
CA ALA A 439 -4.66 31.07 13.26
C ALA A 439 -3.32 30.66 12.64
N LEU A 440 -2.65 29.66 13.22
CA LEU A 440 -1.40 29.12 12.66
C LEU A 440 -1.63 28.36 11.34
N LEU A 441 -2.71 27.59 11.25
CA LEU A 441 -3.12 26.90 10.02
C LEU A 441 -3.40 27.90 8.91
N ASP A 442 -4.20 28.94 9.22
CA ASP A 442 -4.55 29.99 8.27
C ASP A 442 -3.31 30.72 7.74
N ALA A 443 -2.43 31.15 8.65
CA ALA A 443 -1.20 31.85 8.29
C ALA A 443 -0.28 31.01 7.38
N LYS A 444 -0.16 29.71 7.63
CA LYS A 444 0.68 28.81 6.82
C LYS A 444 0.05 28.49 5.46
N LEU A 445 -1.26 28.26 5.43
CA LEU A 445 -1.99 28.02 4.19
C LEU A 445 -1.97 29.28 3.30
N SER A 446 -2.24 30.42 3.89
CA SER A 446 -2.16 31.72 3.20
C SER A 446 -0.78 31.97 2.61
N ARG A 447 0.27 31.68 3.37
CA ARG A 447 1.65 31.80 2.89
C ARG A 447 1.90 30.88 1.68
N TYR A 448 1.47 29.62 1.77
CA TYR A 448 1.55 28.67 0.66
C TYR A 448 0.85 29.20 -0.58
N LEU A 449 -0.38 29.69 -0.45
CA LEU A 449 -1.15 30.24 -1.57
C LEU A 449 -0.49 31.50 -2.15
N ILE A 450 0.13 32.36 -1.33
CA ILE A 450 0.89 33.52 -1.82
C ILE A 450 2.12 33.08 -2.61
N GLU A 451 2.87 32.10 -2.11
CA GLU A 451 4.07 31.56 -2.78
C GLU A 451 3.75 30.95 -4.15
N HIS A 452 2.49 30.56 -4.39
CA HIS A 452 2.02 29.95 -5.65
C HIS A 452 1.10 30.84 -6.46
N ASP A 453 0.98 32.13 -6.15
CA ASP A 453 0.08 33.08 -6.83
C ASP A 453 -1.41 32.69 -6.82
N LEU A 454 -1.86 32.06 -5.73
CA LEU A 454 -3.22 31.52 -5.59
C LEU A 454 -4.06 32.24 -4.52
N TYR A 455 -3.45 33.12 -3.73
CA TYR A 455 -4.08 33.73 -2.55
C TYR A 455 -5.38 34.50 -2.86
N GLU A 456 -5.40 35.21 -3.99
CA GLU A 456 -6.59 35.95 -4.41
C GLU A 456 -7.64 35.07 -5.12
N SER A 457 -7.22 33.91 -5.62
CA SER A 457 -8.05 33.01 -6.42
C SER A 457 -8.69 31.90 -5.59
N VAL A 458 -8.06 31.49 -4.48
CA VAL A 458 -8.47 30.32 -3.70
C VAL A 458 -8.93 30.74 -2.30
N ARG A 459 -10.16 30.36 -1.96
CA ARG A 459 -10.73 30.58 -0.61
C ARG A 459 -10.38 29.40 0.29
N THR A 460 -10.01 29.70 1.52
CA THR A 460 -9.77 28.71 2.57
C THR A 460 -10.84 28.83 3.65
N SER A 461 -11.24 27.70 4.21
CA SER A 461 -12.09 27.63 5.42
C SER A 461 -11.51 26.62 6.41
N LEU A 462 -11.58 26.97 7.69
CA LEU A 462 -11.05 26.16 8.79
C LEU A 462 -12.20 25.80 9.72
N GLU A 463 -12.32 24.53 10.06
CA GLU A 463 -13.38 24.01 10.92
C GLU A 463 -12.79 23.06 11.96
N GLN A 464 -12.93 23.42 13.23
CA GLN A 464 -12.56 22.53 14.33
C GLN A 464 -13.65 21.48 14.50
N VAL A 465 -13.23 20.21 14.55
CA VAL A 465 -14.12 19.05 14.75
C VAL A 465 -13.60 18.19 15.90
N ASP A 466 -14.47 17.35 16.46
CA ASP A 466 -14.07 16.42 17.53
C ASP A 466 -13.30 15.21 16.99
N ALA A 467 -13.55 14.81 15.75
CA ALA A 467 -12.87 13.72 15.06
C ALA A 467 -12.98 13.87 13.55
N ILE A 468 -11.96 13.41 12.82
CA ILE A 468 -12.01 13.29 11.35
C ILE A 468 -12.80 12.03 10.97
N ALA A 469 -13.82 12.21 10.15
CA ALA A 469 -14.65 11.11 9.69
C ALA A 469 -13.86 10.11 8.83
N ARG A 470 -14.12 8.81 9.05
CA ARG A 470 -13.60 7.74 8.20
C ARG A 470 -14.48 7.61 6.96
N HIS A 471 -13.89 7.25 5.84
CA HIS A 471 -14.65 6.93 4.63
C HIS A 471 -15.60 5.77 4.90
N ALA A 472 -16.86 5.90 4.48
CA ALA A 472 -17.94 4.96 4.83
C ALA A 472 -17.61 3.50 4.47
N ASP A 473 -17.01 3.26 3.29
CA ASP A 473 -16.73 1.92 2.81
C ASP A 473 -15.33 1.43 3.22
N SER A 474 -14.29 2.23 2.99
CA SER A 474 -12.89 1.82 3.24
C SER A 474 -12.49 1.87 4.70
N LYS A 475 -13.27 2.55 5.55
CA LYS A 475 -12.97 2.81 6.97
C LYS A 475 -11.61 3.53 7.20
N LYS A 476 -11.04 4.09 6.14
CA LYS A 476 -9.78 4.83 6.16
C LYS A 476 -10.03 6.32 6.35
N VAL A 477 -9.07 7.00 6.96
CA VAL A 477 -9.02 8.47 6.97
C VAL A 477 -8.18 8.92 5.79
N ARG A 478 -8.71 9.81 4.97
CA ARG A 478 -7.93 10.52 3.95
C ARG A 478 -7.55 11.89 4.48
N GLN A 479 -6.28 12.11 4.74
CA GLN A 479 -5.77 13.41 5.21
C GLN A 479 -5.88 14.49 4.13
N ILE A 480 -5.77 14.09 2.87
CA ILE A 480 -5.96 14.94 1.69
C ILE A 480 -7.03 14.30 0.82
N LEU A 481 -8.04 15.08 0.46
CA LEU A 481 -9.19 14.63 -0.31
C LEU A 481 -9.54 15.65 -1.39
N SER A 482 -9.38 15.29 -2.66
CA SER A 482 -9.95 16.06 -3.76
C SER A 482 -11.35 15.55 -4.11
N ARG A 483 -12.31 16.49 -4.21
CA ARG A 483 -13.66 16.26 -4.73
C ARG A 483 -13.82 16.78 -6.17
N VAL A 484 -12.74 17.36 -6.70
CA VAL A 484 -12.70 18.00 -8.01
C VAL A 484 -12.01 17.05 -8.99
N ALA A 485 -12.65 16.81 -10.12
CA ALA A 485 -12.03 16.04 -11.21
C ALA A 485 -10.85 16.82 -11.82
N PRO A 486 -9.82 16.12 -12.32
CA PRO A 486 -8.75 16.77 -13.07
C PRO A 486 -9.30 17.61 -14.22
N PRO A 487 -8.80 18.83 -14.43
CA PRO A 487 -9.30 19.69 -15.49
C PRO A 487 -8.95 19.13 -16.87
N GLY A 488 -9.87 19.26 -17.82
CA GLY A 488 -9.66 18.89 -19.23
C GLY A 488 -8.79 19.85 -20.04
N GLY A 489 -8.09 20.79 -19.38
CA GLY A 489 -7.31 21.86 -20.00
C GLY A 489 -5.81 21.80 -19.67
N VAL A 490 -5.07 22.85 -20.04
CA VAL A 490 -3.63 22.96 -19.75
C VAL A 490 -3.40 23.05 -18.25
N VAL A 491 -2.68 22.08 -17.70
CA VAL A 491 -2.25 22.03 -16.30
C VAL A 491 -0.78 22.44 -16.24
N ARG A 492 -0.45 23.42 -15.40
CA ARG A 492 0.93 23.80 -15.09
C ARG A 492 1.38 23.08 -13.81
N ALA A 493 2.62 22.61 -13.76
CA ALA A 493 3.20 22.20 -12.49
C ALA A 493 3.28 23.41 -11.54
N ALA A 494 3.02 23.20 -10.26
CA ALA A 494 3.23 24.26 -9.26
C ALA A 494 4.68 24.75 -9.35
N PRO A 495 4.95 26.06 -9.29
CA PRO A 495 6.32 26.58 -9.35
C PRO A 495 7.14 26.03 -8.20
N GLU A 496 8.35 25.53 -8.50
CA GLU A 496 9.29 25.12 -7.45
C GLU A 496 9.62 26.32 -6.56
N VAL A 497 9.42 26.16 -5.25
CA VAL A 497 9.85 27.17 -4.26
C VAL A 497 11.37 27.22 -4.28
N ARG A 498 11.93 28.17 -5.04
CA ARG A 498 13.38 28.42 -5.05
C ARG A 498 13.77 28.88 -3.66
N GLU A 499 14.53 28.07 -2.90
CA GLU A 499 15.24 28.53 -1.73
C GLU A 499 16.03 29.80 -2.11
N ARG A 500 15.59 30.94 -1.60
CA ARG A 500 16.39 32.17 -1.69
C ARG A 500 17.67 31.89 -0.91
N ARG A 501 18.76 31.49 -1.59
CA ARG A 501 20.11 31.49 -1.04
C ARG A 501 20.32 32.87 -0.42
N ARG A 502 20.38 32.97 0.90
CA ARG A 502 20.82 34.17 1.62
C ARG A 502 22.22 34.50 1.07
N ARG A 503 22.32 35.60 0.34
CA ARG A 503 23.63 36.16 0.00
C ARG A 503 24.34 36.49 1.32
N PRO A 504 25.59 36.08 1.50
CA PRO A 504 26.36 36.51 2.66
C PRO A 504 26.44 38.04 2.63
N ARG A 505 26.10 38.68 3.77
CA ARG A 505 26.37 40.12 3.95
C ARG A 505 27.87 40.32 3.81
N SER A 506 28.29 41.05 2.79
CA SER A 506 29.64 41.59 2.73
C SER A 506 29.77 42.60 3.87
N GLU A 507 30.66 42.31 4.80
CA GLU A 507 31.14 43.27 5.78
C GLU A 507 31.80 44.45 5.04
N ARG A 508 31.36 45.67 5.34
CA ARG A 508 32.12 46.90 5.27
C ARG A 508 32.00 47.61 6.60
#